data_eb61a70e18ee5bfe54ef3a367cbe423d
#
_entry.id   eb61a70e18ee5bfe54ef3a367cbe423d
#
_cell.length_a   1.000
_cell.length_b   1.000
_cell.length_c   1.000
_cell.angle_alpha   90.00
_cell.angle_beta   90.00
_cell.angle_gamma   90.00
#
_symmetry.space_group_name_H-M   'P 1'
#
loop_
_entity.id
_entity.type
_entity.pdbx_description
1 polymer ?
#
loop_
_entity_poly.entity_id
_entity_poly.type
_entity_poly.pdbx_seq_one_letter_code
_entity_poly.pdbx_strand_id
1 'polypeptide(L)'
;MSYPSLKPGSKGKDVSTLQTLLNKVGAMLTVDGDYGPGTTAAIRYAQDAAKQAVTGLVDVALWNFLESQPHPFTALDTNGVAFIALEETGGLAYYQKITRFPHYPGGVSGVTIGVGYDLRFSTPSEFQNDWGNYLPSAVVQELKQDLGQKGTRLRADALKAKGIEVPFYVAWQVFVRKTLPNFYQKTQQVYPSLANLPNFCPSVLVSLVYNRGPALSGDKRIEMANIQRILEKAEQARQLGKTKAEVHQLLLPVADELLEMKKYWPVTSGLVKRRQQEANLWRQSLV
;
A
#
# COMPACT_ATOMS: atom_id res chain seq x y z
N MET A 1 27.73 14.96 -2.99
CA MET A 1 26.81 15.26 -4.12
C MET A 1 26.07 16.54 -3.83
N SER A 2 25.80 17.37 -4.84
CA SER A 2 24.95 18.57 -4.67
C SER A 2 23.51 18.17 -4.91
N TYR A 3 22.64 18.36 -3.92
CA TYR A 3 21.21 18.13 -4.06
C TYR A 3 20.52 19.32 -4.75
N PRO A 4 19.45 19.07 -5.53
CA PRO A 4 18.69 20.17 -6.12
C PRO A 4 18.01 21.00 -5.04
N SER A 5 18.04 22.33 -5.21
CA SER A 5 17.32 23.26 -4.35
C SER A 5 15.84 23.29 -4.74
N LEU A 6 15.00 22.61 -3.95
CA LEU A 6 13.56 22.53 -4.17
C LEU A 6 12.78 23.29 -3.09
N LYS A 7 11.70 23.96 -3.51
CA LYS A 7 10.80 24.72 -2.64
C LYS A 7 9.34 24.52 -3.10
N PRO A 8 8.35 24.86 -2.27
CA PRO A 8 6.95 24.86 -2.71
C PRO A 8 6.78 25.62 -4.03
N GLY A 9 6.10 25.01 -4.99
CA GLY A 9 5.94 25.49 -6.37
C GLY A 9 7.00 24.99 -7.36
N SER A 10 8.08 24.33 -6.92
CA SER A 10 9.02 23.64 -7.84
C SER A 10 8.31 22.52 -8.59
N LYS A 11 8.74 22.27 -9.85
CA LYS A 11 8.16 21.24 -10.73
C LYS A 11 9.24 20.46 -11.46
N GLY A 12 8.86 19.25 -11.91
CA GLY A 12 9.67 18.42 -12.82
C GLY A 12 10.36 17.23 -12.15
N LYS A 13 11.37 16.69 -12.84
CA LYS A 13 12.00 15.41 -12.50
C LYS A 13 12.59 15.35 -11.09
N ASP A 14 13.20 16.41 -10.63
CA ASP A 14 13.80 16.43 -9.29
C ASP A 14 12.73 16.36 -8.19
N VAL A 15 11.55 16.97 -8.42
CA VAL A 15 10.40 16.83 -7.53
C VAL A 15 9.87 15.40 -7.56
N SER A 16 9.75 14.77 -8.74
CA SER A 16 9.35 13.35 -8.85
C SER A 16 10.32 12.43 -8.13
N THR A 17 11.63 12.71 -8.20
CA THR A 17 12.65 11.97 -7.45
C THR A 17 12.43 12.13 -5.94
N LEU A 18 12.24 13.34 -5.46
CA LEU A 18 11.93 13.61 -4.04
C LEU A 18 10.66 12.87 -3.59
N GLN A 19 9.58 12.94 -4.37
CA GLN A 19 8.32 12.25 -4.07
C GLN A 19 8.50 10.72 -3.99
N THR A 20 9.28 10.13 -4.90
CA THR A 20 9.61 8.70 -4.86
C THR A 20 10.43 8.34 -3.62
N LEU A 21 11.40 9.15 -3.24
CA LEU A 21 12.17 8.95 -2.01
C LEU A 21 11.31 9.10 -0.75
N LEU A 22 10.39 10.07 -0.72
CA LEU A 22 9.40 10.22 0.37
C LEU A 22 8.49 8.97 0.47
N ASN A 23 8.17 8.35 -0.65
CA ASN A 23 7.39 7.11 -0.67
C ASN A 23 8.14 5.91 -0.06
N LYS A 24 9.47 5.90 -0.02
CA LYS A 24 10.24 4.86 0.70
C LYS A 24 9.89 4.83 2.20
N VAL A 25 9.59 5.98 2.77
CA VAL A 25 9.23 6.10 4.20
C VAL A 25 7.71 6.10 4.44
N GLY A 26 6.92 5.87 3.39
CA GLY A 26 5.47 5.73 3.51
C GLY A 26 4.69 7.02 3.33
N ALA A 27 5.21 8.00 2.61
CA ALA A 27 4.48 9.25 2.37
C ALA A 27 3.19 9.08 1.54
N MET A 28 3.05 7.97 0.81
CA MET A 28 1.85 7.64 0.00
C MET A 28 1.48 8.73 -1.01
N LEU A 29 2.49 9.33 -1.65
CA LEU A 29 2.30 10.36 -2.66
C LEU A 29 2.04 9.75 -4.04
N THR A 30 1.16 10.38 -4.81
CA THR A 30 1.22 10.30 -6.27
C THR A 30 2.45 11.07 -6.74
N VAL A 31 3.28 10.44 -7.58
CA VAL A 31 4.47 11.07 -8.14
C VAL A 31 4.07 11.85 -9.39
N ASP A 32 3.73 13.12 -9.19
CA ASP A 32 3.26 14.03 -10.24
C ASP A 32 4.30 15.09 -10.65
N GLY A 33 5.42 15.16 -9.92
CA GLY A 33 6.46 16.16 -10.14
C GLY A 33 6.05 17.57 -9.75
N ASP A 34 5.02 17.74 -8.90
CA ASP A 34 4.58 19.04 -8.39
C ASP A 34 4.84 19.14 -6.88
N TYR A 35 5.65 20.12 -6.48
CA TYR A 35 5.90 20.42 -5.05
C TYR A 35 4.74 21.25 -4.49
N GLY A 36 3.58 20.61 -4.38
CA GLY A 36 2.38 21.18 -3.81
C GLY A 36 2.24 20.95 -2.30
N PRO A 37 1.04 21.22 -1.75
CA PRO A 37 0.74 21.00 -0.33
C PRO A 37 0.91 19.55 0.12
N GLY A 38 0.61 18.57 -0.76
CA GLY A 38 0.81 17.14 -0.48
C GLY A 38 2.28 16.80 -0.26
N THR A 39 3.16 17.28 -1.15
CA THR A 39 4.61 17.11 -1.02
C THR A 39 5.14 17.79 0.24
N THR A 40 4.65 19.01 0.56
CA THR A 40 5.01 19.70 1.81
C THR A 40 4.61 18.91 3.06
N ALA A 41 3.41 18.34 3.09
CA ALA A 41 2.95 17.51 4.20
C ALA A 41 3.78 16.23 4.35
N ALA A 42 4.14 15.60 3.23
CA ALA A 42 5.00 14.42 3.20
C ALA A 42 6.43 14.73 3.72
N ILE A 43 6.98 15.88 3.38
CA ILE A 43 8.28 16.35 3.90
C ILE A 43 8.22 16.50 5.42
N ARG A 44 7.19 17.17 5.94
CA ARG A 44 7.00 17.31 7.40
C ARG A 44 6.90 15.96 8.09
N TYR A 45 6.16 15.03 7.50
CA TYR A 45 6.08 13.67 8.00
C TYR A 45 7.45 12.96 8.01
N ALA A 46 8.21 13.08 6.93
CA ALA A 46 9.53 12.45 6.84
C ALA A 46 10.54 13.08 7.80
N GLN A 47 10.48 14.41 8.02
CA GLN A 47 11.29 15.11 9.01
C GLN A 47 10.97 14.64 10.43
N ASP A 48 9.70 14.49 10.77
CA ASP A 48 9.27 13.94 12.07
C ASP A 48 9.78 12.51 12.26
N ALA A 49 9.61 11.64 11.26
CA ALA A 49 10.12 10.26 11.26
C ALA A 49 11.66 10.21 11.40
N ALA A 50 12.37 11.17 10.83
CA ALA A 50 13.83 11.32 10.93
C ALA A 50 14.29 12.01 12.22
N LYS A 51 13.35 12.45 13.09
CA LYS A 51 13.62 13.25 14.28
C LYS A 51 14.40 14.55 13.98
N GLN A 52 14.06 15.17 12.84
CA GLN A 52 14.59 16.46 12.41
C GLN A 52 13.62 17.61 12.72
N ALA A 53 14.05 18.86 12.58
CA ALA A 53 13.16 20.01 12.68
C ALA A 53 12.08 19.94 11.58
N VAL A 54 10.81 20.05 11.96
CA VAL A 54 9.64 19.89 11.06
C VAL A 54 9.34 21.22 10.38
N THR A 55 10.12 21.58 9.37
CA THR A 55 10.02 22.84 8.62
C THR A 55 9.07 22.75 7.41
N GLY A 56 8.93 21.56 6.82
CA GLY A 56 8.24 21.35 5.54
C GLY A 56 9.05 21.78 4.32
N LEU A 57 10.35 22.10 4.50
CA LEU A 57 11.30 22.40 3.43
C LEU A 57 12.33 21.27 3.34
N VAL A 58 12.70 20.90 2.11
CA VAL A 58 13.72 19.88 1.91
C VAL A 58 15.10 20.48 2.02
N ASP A 59 15.94 19.92 2.89
CA ASP A 59 17.34 20.29 3.08
C ASP A 59 18.27 19.08 2.85
N VAL A 60 19.57 19.29 2.95
CA VAL A 60 20.59 18.25 2.76
C VAL A 60 20.42 17.10 3.76
N ALA A 61 20.04 17.41 4.99
CA ALA A 61 19.85 16.38 6.03
C ALA A 61 18.67 15.46 5.69
N LEU A 62 17.57 16.03 5.19
CA LEU A 62 16.43 15.22 4.74
C LEU A 62 16.76 14.41 3.48
N TRP A 63 17.47 14.98 2.50
CA TRP A 63 17.92 14.22 1.33
C TRP A 63 18.74 12.99 1.74
N ASN A 64 19.76 13.19 2.58
CA ASN A 64 20.62 12.10 3.08
C ASN A 64 19.82 11.04 3.82
N PHE A 65 18.85 11.44 4.67
CA PHE A 65 17.96 10.52 5.35
C PHE A 65 17.15 9.69 4.36
N LEU A 66 16.50 10.32 3.40
CA LEU A 66 15.64 9.63 2.43
C LEU A 66 16.42 8.67 1.52
N GLU A 67 17.61 9.08 1.07
CA GLU A 67 18.48 8.21 0.25
C GLU A 67 18.98 6.99 1.02
N SER A 68 19.28 7.15 2.31
CA SER A 68 19.73 6.05 3.18
C SER A 68 18.64 5.02 3.48
N GLN A 69 17.36 5.35 3.23
CA GLN A 69 16.28 4.41 3.50
C GLN A 69 16.29 3.25 2.52
N PRO A 70 16.10 2.02 3.01
CA PRO A 70 16.01 0.85 2.14
C PRO A 70 14.79 0.92 1.25
N HIS A 71 14.82 0.15 0.16
CA HIS A 71 13.62 -0.09 -0.64
C HIS A 71 12.53 -0.75 0.24
N PRO A 72 11.29 -0.26 0.24
CA PRO A 72 10.26 -0.75 1.17
C PRO A 72 9.92 -2.24 0.97
N PHE A 73 9.87 -2.67 -0.28
CA PHE A 73 9.65 -4.08 -0.63
C PHE A 73 10.14 -4.35 -2.06
N THR A 74 11.26 -5.05 -2.21
CA THR A 74 11.99 -5.20 -3.48
C THR A 74 11.26 -5.92 -4.60
N ALA A 75 10.20 -6.69 -4.29
CA ALA A 75 9.38 -7.36 -5.30
C ALA A 75 8.36 -6.42 -5.98
N LEU A 76 8.18 -5.19 -5.49
CA LEU A 76 7.29 -4.19 -6.06
C LEU A 76 8.02 -2.85 -6.20
N ASP A 77 7.61 -2.03 -7.16
CA ASP A 77 8.08 -0.64 -7.26
C ASP A 77 7.72 0.18 -6.00
N THR A 78 8.60 1.10 -5.58
CA THR A 78 8.39 1.94 -4.38
C THR A 78 7.05 2.69 -4.44
N ASN A 79 6.71 3.26 -5.59
CA ASN A 79 5.47 4.02 -5.76
C ASN A 79 4.25 3.09 -5.82
N GLY A 80 4.44 1.85 -6.29
CA GLY A 80 3.43 0.80 -6.22
C GLY A 80 3.13 0.37 -4.78
N VAL A 81 4.14 0.26 -3.93
CA VAL A 81 3.95 0.02 -2.48
C VAL A 81 3.18 1.19 -1.83
N ALA A 82 3.56 2.43 -2.17
CA ALA A 82 2.88 3.62 -1.69
C ALA A 82 1.41 3.69 -2.14
N PHE A 83 1.13 3.31 -3.40
CA PHE A 83 -0.23 3.21 -3.94
C PHE A 83 -1.08 2.21 -3.15
N ILE A 84 -0.57 1.00 -2.88
CA ILE A 84 -1.31 0.00 -2.08
C ILE A 84 -1.61 0.55 -0.69
N ALA A 85 -0.62 1.16 -0.02
CA ALA A 85 -0.82 1.74 1.30
C ALA A 85 -1.84 2.89 1.29
N LEU A 86 -1.84 3.73 0.25
CA LEU A 86 -2.82 4.81 0.07
C LEU A 86 -4.25 4.25 -0.02
N GLU A 87 -4.45 3.21 -0.82
CA GLU A 87 -5.75 2.57 -1.00
C GLU A 87 -6.27 1.89 0.28
N GLU A 88 -5.37 1.40 1.15
CA GLU A 88 -5.74 0.74 2.39
C GLU A 88 -5.94 1.72 3.57
N THR A 89 -5.31 2.90 3.52
CA THR A 89 -5.34 3.84 4.64
C THR A 89 -6.14 5.11 4.36
N GLY A 90 -6.41 5.44 3.10
CA GLY A 90 -6.97 6.74 2.71
C GLY A 90 -5.97 7.90 2.78
N GLY A 91 -4.67 7.60 2.93
CA GLY A 91 -3.57 8.57 2.99
C GLY A 91 -3.20 9.05 4.40
N LEU A 92 -2.06 9.74 4.49
CA LEU A 92 -1.47 10.16 5.78
C LEU A 92 -2.42 10.99 6.64
N ALA A 93 -3.12 11.95 6.05
CA ALA A 93 -4.02 12.83 6.79
C ALA A 93 -5.19 12.06 7.42
N TYR A 94 -5.78 11.12 6.66
CA TYR A 94 -6.85 10.26 7.17
C TYR A 94 -6.31 9.29 8.23
N TYR A 95 -5.17 8.67 7.96
CA TYR A 95 -4.52 7.78 8.92
C TYR A 95 -4.28 8.47 10.27
N GLN A 96 -3.63 9.64 10.26
CA GLN A 96 -3.33 10.41 11.48
C GLN A 96 -4.58 10.81 12.25
N LYS A 97 -5.68 11.10 11.56
CA LYS A 97 -6.93 11.52 12.20
C LYS A 97 -7.76 10.34 12.73
N ILE A 98 -7.78 9.21 12.02
CA ILE A 98 -8.76 8.14 12.22
C ILE A 98 -8.09 6.81 12.55
N THR A 99 -7.33 6.22 11.62
CA THR A 99 -6.88 4.83 11.68
C THR A 99 -5.56 4.63 12.43
N ARG A 100 -4.95 5.71 12.92
CA ARG A 100 -3.85 5.62 13.91
C ARG A 100 -4.31 4.97 15.20
N PHE A 101 -5.59 5.05 15.52
CA PHE A 101 -6.19 4.42 16.69
C PHE A 101 -6.71 3.02 16.34
N PRO A 102 -6.72 2.08 17.33
CA PRO A 102 -7.41 0.81 17.15
C PRO A 102 -8.86 1.04 16.70
N HIS A 103 -9.31 0.28 15.71
CA HIS A 103 -10.66 0.41 15.16
C HIS A 103 -11.26 -0.94 14.82
N TYR A 104 -12.58 -0.99 14.65
CA TYR A 104 -13.30 -2.19 14.23
C TYR A 104 -13.91 -1.97 12.85
N PRO A 105 -13.41 -2.66 11.81
CA PRO A 105 -13.92 -2.52 10.44
C PRO A 105 -15.34 -3.08 10.23
N GLY A 106 -15.77 -3.95 11.13
CA GLY A 106 -17.07 -4.63 11.03
C GLY A 106 -16.99 -6.10 10.63
N GLY A 107 -18.14 -6.72 10.48
CA GLY A 107 -18.27 -8.10 10.00
C GLY A 107 -17.58 -9.13 10.89
N VAL A 108 -16.69 -9.92 10.30
CA VAL A 108 -15.94 -10.99 10.97
C VAL A 108 -14.59 -10.53 11.52
N SER A 109 -14.19 -9.28 11.32
CA SER A 109 -12.89 -8.75 11.74
C SER A 109 -12.73 -8.71 13.26
N GLY A 110 -11.48 -8.71 13.71
CA GLY A 110 -11.07 -8.33 15.05
C GLY A 110 -10.92 -6.81 15.22
N VAL A 111 -10.31 -6.37 16.30
CA VAL A 111 -9.75 -5.03 16.40
C VAL A 111 -8.58 -4.95 15.43
N THR A 112 -8.55 -3.88 14.63
CA THR A 112 -7.55 -3.64 13.60
C THR A 112 -6.67 -2.46 14.00
N ILE A 113 -5.36 -2.58 13.76
CA ILE A 113 -4.35 -1.54 14.01
C ILE A 113 -3.48 -1.33 12.77
N GLY A 114 -2.78 -0.20 12.71
CA GLY A 114 -1.84 0.09 11.63
C GLY A 114 -2.48 0.06 10.25
N VAL A 115 -1.79 -0.52 9.27
CA VAL A 115 -2.26 -0.67 7.88
C VAL A 115 -2.94 -2.04 7.74
N GLY A 116 -4.20 -2.14 8.19
CA GLY A 116 -5.02 -3.33 8.02
C GLY A 116 -4.55 -4.57 8.80
N TYR A 117 -3.81 -4.41 9.91
CA TYR A 117 -3.39 -5.52 10.75
C TYR A 117 -4.52 -5.91 11.71
N ASP A 118 -5.22 -7.00 11.37
CA ASP A 118 -6.35 -7.53 12.13
C ASP A 118 -5.86 -8.49 13.23
N LEU A 119 -6.06 -8.10 14.48
CA LEU A 119 -5.61 -8.86 15.66
C LEU A 119 -6.28 -10.24 15.76
N ARG A 120 -7.49 -10.40 15.21
CA ARG A 120 -8.18 -11.70 15.24
C ARG A 120 -7.43 -12.83 14.54
N PHE A 121 -6.72 -12.48 13.45
CA PHE A 121 -6.05 -13.45 12.61
C PHE A 121 -4.55 -13.60 12.90
N SER A 122 -4.11 -13.09 14.06
CA SER A 122 -2.73 -13.15 14.50
C SER A 122 -2.57 -13.99 15.77
N THR A 123 -1.51 -14.79 15.82
CA THR A 123 -1.12 -15.51 17.03
C THR A 123 -0.30 -14.61 17.98
N PRO A 124 -0.21 -14.94 19.28
CA PRO A 124 0.63 -14.19 20.22
C PRO A 124 2.10 -14.10 19.82
N SER A 125 2.66 -15.15 19.22
CA SER A 125 4.04 -15.19 18.73
C SER A 125 4.23 -14.27 17.54
N GLU A 126 3.35 -14.35 16.52
CA GLU A 126 3.41 -13.48 15.36
C GLU A 126 3.26 -12.01 15.78
N PHE A 127 2.28 -11.69 16.61
CA PHE A 127 2.07 -10.34 17.09
C PHE A 127 3.28 -9.79 17.84
N GLN A 128 3.91 -10.60 18.71
CA GLN A 128 5.13 -10.22 19.42
C GLN A 128 6.28 -9.94 18.46
N ASN A 129 6.48 -10.78 17.44
CA ASN A 129 7.53 -10.60 16.44
C ASN A 129 7.29 -9.37 15.57
N ASP A 130 6.04 -9.11 15.21
CA ASP A 130 5.67 -8.03 14.30
C ASP A 130 5.69 -6.65 14.97
N TRP A 131 5.26 -6.56 16.24
CA TRP A 131 5.02 -5.29 16.94
C TRP A 131 5.87 -5.08 18.19
N GLY A 132 6.42 -6.14 18.77
CA GLY A 132 7.09 -6.08 20.07
C GLY A 132 8.28 -5.11 20.14
N ASN A 133 8.97 -4.87 19.02
CA ASN A 133 10.09 -3.93 18.94
C ASN A 133 9.68 -2.50 18.55
N TYR A 134 8.41 -2.27 18.24
CA TYR A 134 7.91 -1.00 17.71
C TYR A 134 6.95 -0.27 18.64
N LEU A 135 6.25 -1.02 19.49
CA LEU A 135 5.28 -0.47 20.44
C LEU A 135 5.79 -0.62 21.87
N PRO A 136 5.41 0.28 22.78
CA PRO A 136 5.69 0.13 24.20
C PRO A 136 5.16 -1.21 24.73
N SER A 137 5.89 -1.86 25.63
CA SER A 137 5.53 -3.18 26.16
C SER A 137 4.13 -3.22 26.79
N ALA A 138 3.71 -2.17 27.47
CA ALA A 138 2.36 -2.06 28.03
C ALA A 138 1.27 -2.07 26.93
N VAL A 139 1.51 -1.39 25.80
CA VAL A 139 0.62 -1.38 24.65
C VAL A 139 0.54 -2.77 24.03
N VAL A 140 1.70 -3.44 23.84
CA VAL A 140 1.76 -4.81 23.33
C VAL A 140 0.95 -5.77 24.20
N GLN A 141 1.09 -5.70 25.53
CA GLN A 141 0.35 -6.57 26.45
C GLN A 141 -1.16 -6.30 26.42
N GLU A 142 -1.58 -5.04 26.32
CA GLU A 142 -2.99 -4.69 26.20
C GLU A 142 -3.60 -5.23 24.89
N LEU A 143 -2.93 -5.03 23.75
CA LEU A 143 -3.41 -5.49 22.45
C LEU A 143 -3.43 -7.02 22.32
N LYS A 144 -2.58 -7.74 23.05
CA LYS A 144 -2.58 -9.22 23.07
C LYS A 144 -3.92 -9.81 23.55
N GLN A 145 -4.71 -9.06 24.33
CA GLN A 145 -6.02 -9.51 24.79
C GLN A 145 -7.05 -9.65 23.66
N ASP A 146 -6.80 -8.99 22.52
CA ASP A 146 -7.69 -8.99 21.36
C ASP A 146 -7.29 -10.02 20.28
N LEU A 147 -6.18 -10.73 20.50
CA LEU A 147 -5.72 -11.76 19.55
C LEU A 147 -6.69 -12.94 19.49
N GLY A 148 -7.05 -13.36 18.28
CA GLY A 148 -8.01 -14.43 18.05
C GLY A 148 -9.47 -14.05 18.34
N GLN A 149 -9.74 -12.84 18.83
CA GLN A 149 -11.08 -12.39 19.23
C GLN A 149 -11.77 -11.60 18.11
N LYS A 150 -13.09 -11.81 17.99
CA LYS A 150 -13.93 -10.93 17.18
C LYS A 150 -13.95 -9.54 17.79
N GLY A 151 -13.68 -8.52 17.00
CA GLY A 151 -13.69 -7.14 17.45
C GLY A 151 -15.10 -6.60 17.70
N THR A 152 -15.16 -5.53 18.47
CA THR A 152 -16.35 -4.70 18.62
C THR A 152 -15.96 -3.23 18.63
N ARG A 153 -16.91 -2.34 18.27
CA ARG A 153 -16.67 -0.89 18.35
C ARG A 153 -16.36 -0.48 19.80
N LEU A 154 -17.10 -1.03 20.78
CA LEU A 154 -16.89 -0.74 22.22
C LEU A 154 -15.44 -1.05 22.64
N ARG A 155 -14.89 -2.20 22.22
CA ARG A 155 -13.51 -2.57 22.57
C ARG A 155 -12.50 -1.64 21.90
N ALA A 156 -12.69 -1.31 20.62
CA ALA A 156 -11.82 -0.38 19.91
C ALA A 156 -11.82 1.02 20.55
N ASP A 157 -12.99 1.53 20.93
CA ASP A 157 -13.14 2.82 21.62
C ASP A 157 -12.49 2.79 23.01
N ALA A 158 -12.59 1.68 23.75
CA ALA A 158 -11.92 1.49 25.04
C ALA A 158 -10.39 1.52 24.92
N LEU A 159 -9.82 0.89 23.87
CA LEU A 159 -8.38 0.95 23.60
C LEU A 159 -7.93 2.38 23.26
N LYS A 160 -8.70 3.08 22.44
CA LYS A 160 -8.45 4.49 22.11
C LYS A 160 -8.53 5.38 23.38
N ALA A 161 -9.49 5.15 24.27
CA ALA A 161 -9.63 5.89 25.52
C ALA A 161 -8.45 5.66 26.47
N LYS A 162 -7.76 4.51 26.39
CA LYS A 162 -6.49 4.23 27.09
C LYS A 162 -5.28 4.93 26.45
N GLY A 163 -5.48 5.75 25.41
CA GLY A 163 -4.40 6.43 24.70
C GLY A 163 -3.59 5.52 23.76
N ILE A 164 -4.11 4.35 23.41
CA ILE A 164 -3.41 3.44 22.50
C ILE A 164 -3.54 3.99 21.08
N GLU A 165 -2.39 4.21 20.47
CA GLU A 165 -2.25 4.67 19.09
C GLU A 165 -1.02 4.04 18.43
N VAL A 166 -1.05 3.94 17.12
CA VAL A 166 0.06 3.44 16.31
C VAL A 166 0.50 4.56 15.36
N PRO A 167 1.64 5.20 15.60
CA PRO A 167 2.19 6.19 14.68
C PRO A 167 2.42 5.58 13.28
N PHE A 168 2.20 6.36 12.22
CA PHE A 168 2.24 5.79 10.87
C PHE A 168 3.61 5.22 10.49
N TYR A 169 4.71 5.86 10.90
CA TYR A 169 6.05 5.31 10.62
C TYR A 169 6.27 3.92 11.25
N VAL A 170 5.64 3.63 12.39
CA VAL A 170 5.63 2.29 13.01
C VAL A 170 4.76 1.33 12.20
N ALA A 171 3.53 1.74 11.87
CA ALA A 171 2.63 0.96 11.04
C ALA A 171 3.22 0.62 9.67
N TRP A 172 3.96 1.57 9.06
CA TRP A 172 4.67 1.37 7.81
C TRP A 172 5.71 0.25 7.89
N GLN A 173 6.49 0.19 8.98
CA GLN A 173 7.49 -0.87 9.16
C GLN A 173 6.85 -2.26 9.20
N VAL A 174 5.74 -2.41 9.91
CA VAL A 174 5.00 -3.69 9.96
C VAL A 174 4.33 -3.99 8.62
N PHE A 175 3.75 -2.98 7.97
CA PHE A 175 3.12 -3.14 6.67
C PHE A 175 4.09 -3.69 5.62
N VAL A 176 5.26 -3.07 5.44
CA VAL A 176 6.23 -3.47 4.40
C VAL A 176 6.97 -4.77 4.70
N ARG A 177 7.09 -5.15 5.99
CA ARG A 177 7.81 -6.36 6.41
C ARG A 177 6.93 -7.58 6.59
N LYS A 178 5.63 -7.40 6.85
CA LYS A 178 4.71 -8.49 7.18
C LYS A 178 3.48 -8.50 6.29
N THR A 179 2.69 -7.43 6.32
CA THR A 179 1.37 -7.43 5.67
C THR A 179 1.49 -7.50 4.16
N LEU A 180 2.31 -6.64 3.58
CA LEU A 180 2.50 -6.57 2.13
C LEU A 180 3.14 -7.84 1.55
N PRO A 181 4.23 -8.41 2.11
CA PRO A 181 4.76 -9.70 1.67
C PRO A 181 3.74 -10.85 1.70
N ASN A 182 2.90 -10.90 2.72
CA ASN A 182 1.84 -11.91 2.82
C ASN A 182 0.82 -11.77 1.66
N PHE A 183 0.39 -10.54 1.36
CA PHE A 183 -0.52 -10.32 0.22
C PHE A 183 0.15 -10.53 -1.13
N TYR A 184 1.44 -10.21 -1.26
CA TYR A 184 2.21 -10.53 -2.45
C TYR A 184 2.25 -12.04 -2.70
N GLN A 185 2.54 -12.85 -1.67
CA GLN A 185 2.52 -14.32 -1.77
C GLN A 185 1.14 -14.86 -2.15
N LYS A 186 0.07 -14.36 -1.52
CA LYS A 186 -1.31 -14.72 -1.88
C LYS A 186 -1.62 -14.36 -3.34
N THR A 187 -1.14 -13.21 -3.80
CA THR A 187 -1.31 -12.76 -5.19
C THR A 187 -0.54 -13.66 -6.15
N GLN A 188 0.67 -14.07 -5.79
CA GLN A 188 1.50 -14.97 -6.60
C GLN A 188 0.88 -16.37 -6.71
N GLN A 189 0.20 -16.86 -5.66
CA GLN A 189 -0.55 -18.10 -5.72
C GLN A 189 -1.73 -18.04 -6.72
N VAL A 190 -2.39 -16.88 -6.81
CA VAL A 190 -3.50 -16.63 -7.75
C VAL A 190 -2.99 -16.37 -9.16
N TYR A 191 -1.90 -15.61 -9.28
CA TYR A 191 -1.31 -15.15 -10.54
C TYR A 191 0.19 -15.52 -10.58
N PRO A 192 0.56 -16.76 -10.96
CA PRO A 192 1.93 -17.26 -10.86
C PRO A 192 2.97 -16.45 -11.64
N SER A 193 2.57 -15.81 -12.75
CA SER A 193 3.44 -14.93 -13.54
C SER A 193 3.66 -13.53 -12.96
N LEU A 194 3.18 -13.25 -11.74
CA LEU A 194 3.22 -11.93 -11.09
C LEU A 194 4.59 -11.25 -11.18
N ALA A 195 5.66 -11.98 -10.88
CA ALA A 195 7.03 -11.45 -10.86
C ALA A 195 7.57 -11.09 -12.26
N ASN A 196 6.93 -11.58 -13.32
CA ASN A 196 7.33 -11.35 -14.72
C ASN A 196 6.60 -10.15 -15.36
N LEU A 197 5.68 -9.53 -14.61
CA LEU A 197 4.89 -8.41 -15.11
C LEU A 197 5.70 -7.10 -15.06
N PRO A 198 5.46 -6.17 -15.99
CA PRO A 198 6.20 -4.92 -16.04
C PRO A 198 5.74 -3.90 -14.98
N ASN A 199 6.71 -3.09 -14.54
CA ASN A 199 6.50 -1.85 -13.78
C ASN A 199 5.48 -1.97 -12.63
N PHE A 200 4.36 -1.23 -12.69
CA PHE A 200 3.32 -1.19 -11.67
C PHE A 200 2.32 -2.36 -11.73
N CYS A 201 2.32 -3.16 -12.79
CA CYS A 201 1.36 -4.26 -12.94
C CYS A 201 1.31 -5.21 -11.73
N PRO A 202 2.45 -5.65 -11.13
CA PRO A 202 2.42 -6.45 -9.92
C PRO A 202 1.69 -5.74 -8.76
N SER A 203 1.92 -4.45 -8.56
CA SER A 203 1.30 -3.67 -7.49
C SER A 203 -0.22 -3.54 -7.67
N VAL A 204 -0.69 -3.41 -8.91
CA VAL A 204 -2.12 -3.39 -9.24
C VAL A 204 -2.79 -4.72 -8.83
N LEU A 205 -2.17 -5.86 -9.14
CA LEU A 205 -2.73 -7.17 -8.77
C LEU A 205 -2.67 -7.42 -7.27
N VAL A 206 -1.60 -6.99 -6.59
CA VAL A 206 -1.53 -7.05 -5.12
C VAL A 206 -2.62 -6.18 -4.50
N SER A 207 -2.85 -4.96 -5.00
CA SER A 207 -3.96 -4.10 -4.59
C SER A 207 -5.31 -4.79 -4.77
N LEU A 208 -5.53 -5.44 -5.92
CA LEU A 208 -6.75 -6.17 -6.22
C LEU A 208 -6.99 -7.31 -5.21
N VAL A 209 -5.99 -8.16 -4.98
CA VAL A 209 -6.08 -9.30 -4.05
C VAL A 209 -6.18 -8.84 -2.60
N TYR A 210 -5.51 -7.74 -2.24
CA TYR A 210 -5.64 -7.14 -0.91
C TYR A 210 -7.10 -6.77 -0.62
N ASN A 211 -7.76 -6.12 -1.57
CA ASN A 211 -9.14 -5.66 -1.43
C ASN A 211 -10.18 -6.80 -1.56
N ARG A 212 -9.98 -7.74 -2.48
CA ARG A 212 -10.99 -8.75 -2.83
C ARG A 212 -10.71 -10.15 -2.30
N GLY A 213 -9.50 -10.38 -1.78
CA GLY A 213 -9.03 -11.72 -1.43
C GLY A 213 -8.61 -12.54 -2.67
N PRO A 214 -8.01 -13.75 -2.46
CA PRO A 214 -7.37 -14.53 -3.51
C PRO A 214 -8.30 -15.48 -4.27
N ALA A 215 -9.61 -15.53 -3.95
CA ALA A 215 -10.53 -16.47 -4.58
C ALA A 215 -10.81 -16.11 -6.05
N LEU A 216 -10.77 -17.10 -6.94
CA LEU A 216 -11.09 -16.98 -8.36
C LEU A 216 -12.48 -17.51 -8.72
N SER A 217 -13.14 -18.19 -7.79
CA SER A 217 -14.48 -18.76 -7.96
C SER A 217 -15.46 -18.19 -6.94
N GLY A 218 -16.73 -18.29 -7.24
CA GLY A 218 -17.81 -17.76 -6.42
C GLY A 218 -18.40 -16.46 -7.00
N ASP A 219 -19.33 -15.89 -6.26
CA ASP A 219 -20.02 -14.66 -6.68
C ASP A 219 -19.06 -13.49 -6.91
N LYS A 220 -19.25 -12.76 -8.00
CA LYS A 220 -18.47 -11.57 -8.38
C LYS A 220 -16.96 -11.81 -8.52
N ARG A 221 -16.55 -12.98 -9.04
CA ARG A 221 -15.12 -13.37 -9.20
C ARG A 221 -14.71 -13.60 -10.65
N ILE A 222 -15.64 -13.49 -11.59
CA ILE A 222 -15.39 -13.81 -13.00
C ILE A 222 -14.26 -12.96 -13.60
N GLU A 223 -14.19 -11.67 -13.26
CA GLU A 223 -13.15 -10.79 -13.78
C GLU A 223 -11.76 -11.18 -13.26
N MET A 224 -11.66 -11.62 -11.99
CA MET A 224 -10.38 -12.11 -11.45
C MET A 224 -9.93 -13.39 -12.14
N ALA A 225 -10.86 -14.30 -12.47
CA ALA A 225 -10.56 -15.51 -13.24
C ALA A 225 -10.20 -15.18 -14.70
N ASN A 226 -10.83 -14.18 -15.31
CA ASN A 226 -10.47 -13.69 -16.63
C ASN A 226 -9.05 -13.09 -16.65
N ILE A 227 -8.72 -12.28 -15.65
CA ILE A 227 -7.35 -11.75 -15.48
C ILE A 227 -6.33 -12.90 -15.45
N GLN A 228 -6.59 -13.96 -14.69
CA GLN A 228 -5.69 -15.13 -14.66
C GLN A 228 -5.45 -15.70 -16.05
N ARG A 229 -6.52 -15.94 -16.85
CA ARG A 229 -6.40 -16.46 -18.21
C ARG A 229 -5.63 -15.54 -19.15
N ILE A 230 -5.82 -14.22 -19.00
CA ILE A 230 -5.06 -13.22 -19.77
C ILE A 230 -3.56 -13.32 -19.44
N LEU A 231 -3.23 -13.39 -18.15
CA LEU A 231 -1.84 -13.49 -17.70
C LEU A 231 -1.19 -14.81 -18.16
N GLU A 232 -1.90 -15.92 -18.12
CA GLU A 232 -1.42 -17.21 -18.62
C GLU A 232 -1.10 -17.16 -20.11
N LYS A 233 -1.95 -16.54 -20.95
CA LYS A 233 -1.70 -16.35 -22.38
C LYS A 233 -0.48 -15.46 -22.63
N ALA A 234 -0.35 -14.37 -21.89
CA ALA A 234 0.80 -13.47 -22.01
C ALA A 234 2.10 -14.16 -21.60
N GLU A 235 2.09 -14.97 -20.55
CA GLU A 235 3.25 -15.75 -20.10
C GLU A 235 3.65 -16.82 -21.11
N GLN A 236 2.68 -17.54 -21.70
CA GLN A 236 2.93 -18.48 -22.79
C GLN A 236 3.57 -17.80 -24.00
N ALA A 237 3.07 -16.63 -24.40
CA ALA A 237 3.65 -15.84 -25.49
C ALA A 237 5.10 -15.44 -25.18
N ARG A 238 5.40 -15.03 -23.93
CA ARG A 238 6.76 -14.69 -23.46
C ARG A 238 7.68 -15.91 -23.55
N GLN A 239 7.21 -17.10 -23.14
CA GLN A 239 7.97 -18.34 -23.21
C GLN A 239 8.24 -18.79 -24.65
N LEU A 240 7.35 -18.44 -25.58
CA LEU A 240 7.53 -18.68 -27.03
C LEU A 240 8.40 -17.62 -27.72
N GLY A 241 9.04 -16.73 -26.97
CA GLY A 241 9.96 -15.72 -27.49
C GLY A 241 9.28 -14.55 -28.18
N LYS A 242 8.00 -14.29 -27.92
CA LYS A 242 7.30 -13.09 -28.39
C LYS A 242 7.96 -11.82 -27.89
N THR A 243 7.93 -10.76 -28.70
CA THR A 243 8.48 -9.47 -28.33
C THR A 243 7.74 -8.85 -27.11
N LYS A 244 8.42 -7.95 -26.41
CA LYS A 244 7.82 -7.19 -25.30
C LYS A 244 6.52 -6.50 -25.73
N ALA A 245 6.49 -5.90 -26.91
CA ALA A 245 5.30 -5.22 -27.45
C ALA A 245 4.12 -6.20 -27.65
N GLU A 246 4.36 -7.39 -28.21
CA GLU A 246 3.33 -8.41 -28.39
C GLU A 246 2.78 -8.90 -27.05
N VAL A 247 3.66 -9.13 -26.07
CA VAL A 247 3.24 -9.52 -24.70
C VAL A 247 2.43 -8.41 -24.04
N HIS A 248 2.85 -7.14 -24.17
CA HIS A 248 2.11 -6.00 -23.63
C HIS A 248 0.71 -5.88 -24.24
N GLN A 249 0.56 -6.11 -25.54
CA GLN A 249 -0.77 -6.13 -26.19
C GLN A 249 -1.70 -7.19 -25.59
N LEU A 250 -1.18 -8.37 -25.26
CA LEU A 250 -1.95 -9.43 -24.61
C LEU A 250 -2.36 -9.06 -23.16
N LEU A 251 -1.61 -8.19 -22.48
CA LEU A 251 -1.89 -7.76 -21.11
C LEU A 251 -2.89 -6.58 -21.05
N LEU A 252 -3.13 -5.83 -22.12
CA LEU A 252 -4.04 -4.68 -22.14
C LEU A 252 -5.44 -4.98 -21.61
N PRO A 253 -6.09 -6.14 -21.94
CA PRO A 253 -7.46 -6.42 -21.51
C PRO A 253 -7.63 -6.56 -19.99
N VAL A 254 -6.56 -6.73 -19.21
CA VAL A 254 -6.64 -6.72 -17.74
C VAL A 254 -7.25 -5.42 -17.23
N ALA A 255 -6.93 -4.28 -17.86
CA ALA A 255 -7.50 -3.00 -17.49
C ALA A 255 -9.02 -2.97 -17.67
N ASP A 256 -9.55 -3.65 -18.69
CA ASP A 256 -10.99 -3.72 -18.95
C ASP A 256 -11.69 -4.58 -17.91
N GLU A 257 -11.09 -5.72 -17.52
CA GLU A 257 -11.60 -6.55 -16.42
C GLU A 257 -11.63 -5.78 -15.07
N LEU A 258 -10.62 -4.96 -14.79
CA LEU A 258 -10.64 -4.09 -13.62
C LEU A 258 -11.79 -3.09 -13.66
N LEU A 259 -12.06 -2.49 -14.82
CA LEU A 259 -13.17 -1.55 -15.00
C LEU A 259 -14.55 -2.25 -14.91
N GLU A 260 -14.69 -3.46 -15.45
CA GLU A 260 -15.90 -4.26 -15.36
C GLU A 260 -16.32 -4.54 -13.91
N MET A 261 -15.37 -4.71 -12.99
CA MET A 261 -15.68 -4.88 -11.57
C MET A 261 -16.44 -3.70 -10.96
N LYS A 262 -16.43 -2.50 -11.57
CA LYS A 262 -17.12 -1.30 -11.06
C LYS A 262 -18.62 -1.53 -10.90
N LYS A 263 -19.22 -2.42 -11.69
CA LYS A 263 -20.64 -2.79 -11.63
C LYS A 263 -21.08 -3.37 -10.27
N TYR A 264 -20.15 -3.82 -9.45
CA TYR A 264 -20.45 -4.44 -8.15
C TYR A 264 -20.70 -3.43 -7.04
N TRP A 265 -20.46 -2.14 -7.28
CA TRP A 265 -20.59 -1.09 -6.27
C TRP A 265 -21.34 0.14 -6.79
N PRO A 266 -21.98 0.91 -5.89
CA PRO A 266 -22.53 2.22 -6.25
C PRO A 266 -21.45 3.15 -6.84
N VAL A 267 -21.82 3.98 -7.81
CA VAL A 267 -20.88 4.89 -8.51
C VAL A 267 -20.10 5.80 -7.54
N THR A 268 -20.70 6.15 -6.41
CA THR A 268 -20.08 6.98 -5.36
C THR A 268 -19.07 6.25 -4.49
N SER A 269 -18.95 4.92 -4.63
CA SER A 269 -18.05 4.11 -3.82
C SER A 269 -16.57 4.41 -4.10
N GLY A 270 -15.75 4.47 -3.06
CA GLY A 270 -14.29 4.52 -3.17
C GLY A 270 -13.73 3.35 -3.98
N LEU A 271 -14.37 2.17 -3.94
CA LEU A 271 -13.96 1.00 -4.71
C LEU A 271 -14.10 1.19 -6.23
N VAL A 272 -15.07 1.99 -6.69
CA VAL A 272 -15.20 2.37 -8.10
C VAL A 272 -14.01 3.24 -8.54
N LYS A 273 -13.59 4.19 -7.69
CA LYS A 273 -12.40 5.02 -7.94
C LYS A 273 -11.14 4.17 -7.95
N ARG A 274 -10.99 3.24 -6.99
CA ARG A 274 -9.85 2.31 -6.90
C ARG A 274 -9.71 1.48 -8.19
N ARG A 275 -10.78 0.87 -8.69
CA ARG A 275 -10.76 0.12 -9.97
C ARG A 275 -10.34 1.00 -11.15
N GLN A 276 -10.78 2.24 -11.18
CA GLN A 276 -10.36 3.19 -12.22
C GLN A 276 -8.86 3.50 -12.15
N GLN A 277 -8.33 3.75 -10.95
CA GLN A 277 -6.91 4.05 -10.75
C GLN A 277 -6.05 2.83 -11.09
N GLU A 278 -6.43 1.65 -10.65
CA GLU A 278 -5.75 0.38 -10.99
C GLU A 278 -5.70 0.15 -12.50
N ALA A 279 -6.81 0.35 -13.21
CA ALA A 279 -6.85 0.22 -14.68
C ALA A 279 -5.95 1.25 -15.38
N ASN A 280 -5.92 2.48 -14.89
CA ASN A 280 -5.06 3.53 -15.44
C ASN A 280 -3.57 3.20 -15.24
N LEU A 281 -3.18 2.81 -14.02
CA LEU A 281 -1.81 2.39 -13.70
C LEU A 281 -1.38 1.17 -14.52
N TRP A 282 -2.28 0.20 -14.72
CA TRP A 282 -2.03 -0.94 -15.58
C TRP A 282 -1.68 -0.53 -17.00
N ARG A 283 -2.53 0.31 -17.63
CA ARG A 283 -2.28 0.79 -19.00
C ARG A 283 -1.00 1.58 -19.11
N GLN A 284 -0.72 2.47 -18.16
CA GLN A 284 0.53 3.26 -18.13
C GLN A 284 1.79 2.38 -18.02
N SER A 285 1.68 1.22 -17.39
CA SER A 285 2.79 0.28 -17.21
C SER A 285 3.16 -0.49 -18.48
N LEU A 286 2.29 -0.48 -19.48
CA LEU A 286 2.45 -1.24 -20.73
C LEU A 286 2.91 -0.39 -21.93
N VAL A 287 3.12 0.91 -21.70
CA VAL A 287 3.60 1.86 -22.73
C VAL A 287 5.12 1.86 -22.86
#